data_3f2f19296dccafccea10da7ef526124b
#
_entry.id   3f2f19296dccafccea10da7ef526124b
#
_cell.length_a   1.000
_cell.length_b   1.000
_cell.length_c   1.000
_cell.angle_alpha   90.00
_cell.angle_beta   90.00
_cell.angle_gamma   90.00
#
_symmetry.space_group_name_H-M   'P 1'
#
loop_
_entity.id
_entity.type
_entity.pdbx_description
1 polymer ?
#
loop_
_entity_poly.entity_id
_entity_poly.type
_entity_poly.pdbx_seq_one_letter_code
_entity_poly.pdbx_strand_id
1 'polypeptide(L)'
;LDVTVNPLGVTRQWNVAEDELMLLDNNLILVLNVNAPKARNISLSLTFPDDADKDMVGVYALDGTAAKKRGDKFSVSASKKGFLLVYGTDEEKSKLTASFRANGDKLLAERRGRMENIIKNTNPVKSNLPELDKALQWLTLTMDELITEQQGKGIYAGLPWFNEYWGRDMFIAMPGATLVTGQFDYTKEILKDFSKFQDRNPNSPTCGRI
;
A
#
# COMPACT_ATOMS: atom_id res chain seq x y z
N LEU A 1 20.26 -2.82 -15.18
CA LEU A 1 19.22 -2.73 -14.15
C LEU A 1 18.24 -3.88 -14.32
N ASP A 2 18.20 -4.80 -13.37
CA ASP A 2 17.18 -5.84 -13.31
C ASP A 2 16.13 -5.43 -12.27
N VAL A 3 14.87 -5.62 -12.62
CA VAL A 3 13.74 -5.28 -11.75
C VAL A 3 12.90 -6.53 -11.52
N THR A 4 12.71 -6.89 -10.27
CA THR A 4 11.84 -7.98 -9.85
C THR A 4 10.69 -7.41 -9.03
N VAL A 5 9.47 -7.63 -9.51
CA VAL A 5 8.25 -7.32 -8.76
C VAL A 5 7.82 -8.60 -8.05
N ASN A 6 7.65 -8.51 -6.74
CA ASN A 6 7.23 -9.63 -5.91
C ASN A 6 6.10 -9.18 -4.97
N PRO A 7 5.38 -10.12 -4.32
CA PRO A 7 4.26 -9.79 -3.45
C PRO A 7 4.57 -8.84 -2.29
N LEU A 8 5.83 -8.75 -1.90
CA LEU A 8 6.26 -7.93 -0.77
C LEU A 8 6.68 -6.52 -1.20
N GLY A 9 7.02 -6.34 -2.48
CA GLY A 9 7.50 -5.07 -2.99
C GLY A 9 8.21 -5.20 -4.33
N VAL A 10 9.07 -4.25 -4.63
CA VAL A 10 9.87 -4.21 -5.85
C VAL A 10 11.34 -4.20 -5.48
N THR A 11 12.08 -5.18 -5.95
CA THR A 11 13.55 -5.24 -5.83
C THR A 11 14.19 -4.79 -7.13
N ARG A 12 15.19 -3.91 -7.04
CA ARG A 12 15.96 -3.45 -8.20
C ARG A 12 17.43 -3.76 -7.98
N GLN A 13 18.00 -4.49 -8.92
CA GLN A 13 19.43 -4.84 -8.93
C GLN A 13 20.19 -3.91 -9.86
N TRP A 14 21.12 -3.16 -9.30
CA TRP A 14 22.03 -2.26 -10.01
C TRP A 14 23.45 -2.87 -10.07
N ASN A 15 24.30 -2.37 -10.92
CA ASN A 15 25.70 -2.86 -11.00
C ASN A 15 26.48 -2.76 -9.69
N VAL A 16 26.14 -1.81 -8.83
CA VAL A 16 26.89 -1.47 -7.59
C VAL A 16 26.02 -1.43 -6.33
N ALA A 17 24.72 -1.66 -6.46
CA ALA A 17 23.77 -1.56 -5.39
C ALA A 17 22.55 -2.44 -5.65
N GLU A 18 21.80 -2.70 -4.61
CA GLU A 18 20.46 -3.29 -4.65
C GLU A 18 19.53 -2.42 -3.83
N ASP A 19 18.31 -2.26 -4.28
CA ASP A 19 17.29 -1.61 -3.47
C ASP A 19 15.96 -2.39 -3.47
N GLU A 20 15.20 -2.23 -2.40
CA GLU A 20 13.87 -2.80 -2.20
C GLU A 20 12.90 -1.69 -1.82
N LEU A 21 11.81 -1.57 -2.58
CA LEU A 21 10.71 -0.67 -2.26
C LEU A 21 9.56 -1.46 -1.66
N MET A 22 9.01 -0.96 -0.55
CA MET A 22 7.85 -1.55 0.13
C MET A 22 6.92 -0.44 0.62
N LEU A 23 5.64 -0.50 0.23
CA LEU A 23 4.60 0.35 0.79
C LEU A 23 4.02 -0.32 2.05
N LEU A 24 3.95 0.42 3.17
CA LEU A 24 3.34 -0.08 4.39
C LEU A 24 1.81 -0.09 4.31
N ASP A 25 1.17 -0.89 5.16
CA ASP A 25 -0.29 -1.10 5.14
C ASP A 25 -1.13 0.17 5.39
N ASN A 26 -0.55 1.21 5.98
CA ASN A 26 -1.21 2.52 6.12
C ASN A 26 -1.23 3.34 4.82
N ASN A 27 -0.57 2.88 3.76
CA ASN A 27 -0.42 3.52 2.45
C ASN A 27 0.19 4.94 2.48
N LEU A 28 0.74 5.36 3.61
CA LEU A 28 1.31 6.69 3.81
C LEU A 28 2.84 6.67 3.93
N ILE A 29 3.44 5.50 4.05
CA ILE A 29 4.89 5.33 4.16
C ILE A 29 5.38 4.36 3.09
N LEU A 30 6.19 4.86 2.17
CA LEU A 30 6.97 4.05 1.25
C LEU A 30 8.39 3.92 1.80
N VAL A 31 8.83 2.69 2.01
CA VAL A 31 10.17 2.37 2.48
C VAL A 31 11.02 1.98 1.28
N LEU A 32 12.16 2.63 1.13
CA LEU A 32 13.19 2.30 0.15
C LEU A 32 14.46 1.87 0.89
N ASN A 33 14.66 0.57 1.03
CA ASN A 33 15.91 0.01 1.54
C ASN A 33 16.97 0.02 0.44
N VAL A 34 18.19 0.42 0.75
CA VAL A 34 19.29 0.47 -0.21
C VAL A 34 20.52 -0.23 0.37
N ASN A 35 20.96 -1.27 -0.29
CA ASN A 35 22.22 -1.93 -0.03
C ASN A 35 23.29 -1.46 -1.04
N ALA A 36 24.16 -0.56 -0.61
CA ALA A 36 25.23 0.01 -1.44
C ALA A 36 26.55 0.02 -0.65
N PRO A 37 27.22 -1.14 -0.48
CA PRO A 37 28.30 -1.32 0.50
C PRO A 37 29.54 -0.48 0.22
N LYS A 38 29.76 -0.02 -1.02
CA LYS A 38 30.89 0.81 -1.41
C LYS A 38 30.56 2.31 -1.45
N ALA A 39 29.30 2.69 -1.26
CA ALA A 39 28.87 4.09 -1.30
C ALA A 39 29.13 4.80 0.03
N ARG A 40 29.47 6.09 -0.02
CA ARG A 40 29.46 6.98 1.15
C ARG A 40 28.11 7.64 1.36
N ASN A 41 27.45 7.99 0.25
CA ASN A 41 26.11 8.60 0.23
C ASN A 41 25.25 7.90 -0.80
N ILE A 42 23.96 7.85 -0.53
CA ILE A 42 22.93 7.45 -1.47
C ILE A 42 22.03 8.63 -1.78
N SER A 43 21.52 8.68 -2.99
CA SER A 43 20.68 9.78 -3.45
C SER A 43 19.46 9.26 -4.16
N LEU A 44 18.34 9.94 -3.95
CA LEU A 44 17.04 9.68 -4.56
C LEU A 44 16.60 10.95 -5.28
N SER A 45 16.23 10.86 -6.54
CA SER A 45 15.54 11.92 -7.27
C SER A 45 14.06 11.57 -7.39
N LEU A 46 13.20 12.53 -7.08
CA LEU A 46 11.75 12.37 -7.18
C LEU A 46 11.22 13.29 -8.27
N THR A 47 10.48 12.72 -9.20
CA THR A 47 9.70 13.45 -10.19
C THR A 47 8.23 13.30 -9.83
N PHE A 48 7.54 14.41 -9.67
CA PHE A 48 6.13 14.44 -9.36
C PHE A 48 5.34 14.86 -10.60
N PRO A 49 4.10 14.36 -10.78
CA PRO A 49 3.15 14.95 -11.72
C PRO A 49 2.96 16.45 -11.44
N ASP A 50 2.55 17.21 -12.44
CA ASP A 50 2.41 18.67 -12.32
C ASP A 50 1.33 19.08 -11.32
N ASP A 51 0.29 18.24 -11.16
CA ASP A 51 -0.84 18.43 -10.24
C ASP A 51 -0.60 17.84 -8.84
N ALA A 52 0.57 17.23 -8.59
CA ALA A 52 0.87 16.65 -7.29
C ALA A 52 1.20 17.72 -6.25
N ASP A 53 0.60 17.61 -5.06
CA ASP A 53 0.96 18.42 -3.90
C ASP A 53 2.29 17.93 -3.31
N LYS A 54 3.37 18.58 -3.75
CA LYS A 54 4.75 18.21 -3.38
C LYS A 54 5.06 18.47 -1.91
N ASP A 55 4.31 19.36 -1.26
CA ASP A 55 4.52 19.71 0.14
C ASP A 55 3.98 18.62 1.08
N MET A 56 3.05 17.81 0.58
CA MET A 56 2.56 16.64 1.31
C MET A 56 3.59 15.51 1.41
N VAL A 57 4.66 15.50 0.61
CA VAL A 57 5.66 14.43 0.63
C VAL A 57 6.90 14.84 1.41
N GLY A 58 7.15 14.15 2.52
CA GLY A 58 8.39 14.24 3.28
C GLY A 58 9.37 13.13 2.90
N VAL A 59 10.67 13.46 2.83
CA VAL A 59 11.72 12.47 2.56
C VAL A 59 12.72 12.45 3.71
N TYR A 60 12.85 11.28 4.30
CA TYR A 60 13.69 11.05 5.49
C TYR A 60 14.64 9.86 5.24
N ALA A 61 15.71 9.77 6.01
CA ALA A 61 16.47 8.54 6.13
C ALA A 61 15.68 7.48 6.91
N LEU A 62 16.06 6.20 6.84
CA LEU A 62 15.37 5.12 7.57
C LEU A 62 15.38 5.30 9.10
N ASP A 63 16.31 6.07 9.65
CA ASP A 63 16.31 6.42 11.08
C ASP A 63 15.43 7.63 11.44
N GLY A 64 14.66 8.14 10.51
CA GLY A 64 13.76 9.27 10.68
C GLY A 64 14.42 10.65 10.60
N THR A 65 15.72 10.75 10.32
CA THR A 65 16.37 12.06 10.11
C THR A 65 16.01 12.60 8.72
N ALA A 66 15.75 13.91 8.62
CA ALA A 66 15.43 14.53 7.33
C ALA A 66 16.56 14.34 6.32
N ALA A 67 16.22 13.96 5.10
CA ALA A 67 17.16 13.87 4.00
C ALA A 67 17.61 15.27 3.56
N LYS A 68 18.88 15.39 3.15
CA LYS A 68 19.38 16.66 2.58
C LYS A 68 18.79 16.87 1.19
N LYS A 69 18.03 17.95 1.01
CA LYS A 69 17.39 18.30 -0.26
C LYS A 69 18.24 19.30 -1.07
N ARG A 70 18.38 19.04 -2.37
CA ARG A 70 18.99 19.94 -3.34
C ARG A 70 18.23 19.85 -4.66
N GLY A 71 17.33 20.81 -4.91
CA GLY A 71 16.37 20.70 -6.01
C GLY A 71 15.41 19.54 -5.80
N ASP A 72 15.29 18.68 -6.79
CA ASP A 72 14.52 17.44 -6.80
C ASP A 72 15.28 16.23 -6.22
N LYS A 73 16.54 16.43 -5.82
CA LYS A 73 17.42 15.38 -5.31
C LYS A 73 17.51 15.39 -3.80
N PHE A 74 17.29 14.23 -3.22
CA PHE A 74 17.43 13.96 -1.79
C PHE A 74 18.66 13.07 -1.56
N SER A 75 19.39 13.29 -0.46
CA SER A 75 20.57 12.50 -0.16
C SER A 75 20.69 12.21 1.33
N VAL A 76 21.17 11.01 1.64
CA VAL A 76 21.49 10.56 2.98
C VAL A 76 22.85 9.83 2.98
N SER A 77 23.48 9.71 4.15
CA SER A 77 24.65 8.82 4.29
C SER A 77 24.24 7.38 3.98
N ALA A 78 25.12 6.62 3.33
CA ALA A 78 24.86 5.20 3.03
C ALA A 78 24.70 4.36 4.29
N SER A 79 25.26 4.78 5.43
CA SER A 79 25.05 4.15 6.74
C SER A 79 23.58 4.16 7.21
N LYS A 80 22.74 5.05 6.64
CA LYS A 80 21.31 5.15 6.92
C LYS A 80 20.45 4.12 6.15
N LYS A 81 21.07 3.38 5.22
CA LYS A 81 20.51 2.24 4.48
C LYS A 81 19.26 2.52 3.65
N GLY A 82 18.88 3.77 3.42
CA GLY A 82 17.73 4.07 2.55
C GLY A 82 16.93 5.29 2.92
N PHE A 83 15.70 5.32 2.41
CA PHE A 83 14.79 6.46 2.52
C PHE A 83 13.42 6.02 3.00
N LEU A 84 12.75 6.91 3.73
CA LEU A 84 11.32 6.92 3.96
C LEU A 84 10.71 8.05 3.16
N LEU A 85 9.71 7.75 2.36
CA LEU A 85 8.84 8.75 1.77
C LEU A 85 7.52 8.71 2.55
N VAL A 86 7.16 9.82 3.17
CA VAL A 86 5.99 9.91 4.06
C VAL A 86 5.03 10.94 3.49
N TYR A 87 3.79 10.54 3.26
CA TYR A 87 2.72 11.41 2.77
C TYR A 87 1.84 11.88 3.92
N GLY A 88 1.53 13.19 3.93
CA GLY A 88 0.65 13.82 4.91
C GLY A 88 1.04 15.26 5.22
N THR A 89 0.26 15.90 6.07
CA THR A 89 0.58 17.19 6.67
C THR A 89 1.87 17.14 7.50
N ASP A 90 2.45 18.26 7.86
CA ASP A 90 3.70 18.28 8.66
C ASP A 90 3.54 17.59 10.02
N GLU A 91 2.38 17.70 10.64
CA GLU A 91 2.07 16.99 11.89
C GLU A 91 1.99 15.47 11.68
N GLU A 92 1.31 15.02 10.62
CA GLU A 92 1.18 13.60 10.28
C GLU A 92 2.54 13.01 9.87
N LYS A 93 3.32 13.71 9.04
CA LYS A 93 4.68 13.31 8.67
C LYS A 93 5.56 13.12 9.90
N SER A 94 5.47 14.04 10.85
CA SER A 94 6.22 13.96 12.11
C SER A 94 5.82 12.75 12.94
N LYS A 95 4.52 12.49 13.11
CA LYS A 95 3.98 11.33 13.84
C LYS A 95 4.36 10.01 13.17
N LEU A 96 4.18 9.91 11.86
CA LEU A 96 4.47 8.71 11.08
C LEU A 96 5.97 8.38 11.09
N THR A 97 6.83 9.40 10.93
CA THR A 97 8.29 9.23 10.99
C THR A 97 8.75 8.80 12.39
N ALA A 98 8.19 9.38 13.45
CA ALA A 98 8.48 8.99 14.82
C ALA A 98 8.02 7.54 15.11
N SER A 99 6.84 7.16 14.63
CA SER A 99 6.32 5.79 14.74
C SER A 99 7.23 4.79 14.01
N PHE A 100 7.66 5.10 12.79
CA PHE A 100 8.57 4.25 12.04
C PHE A 100 9.93 4.13 12.73
N ARG A 101 10.47 5.23 13.24
CA ARG A 101 11.72 5.23 14.00
C ARG A 101 11.68 4.30 15.22
N ALA A 102 10.54 4.26 15.91
CA ALA A 102 10.37 3.41 17.09
C ALA A 102 10.09 1.95 16.75
N ASN A 103 9.37 1.68 15.65
CA ASN A 103 8.79 0.35 15.37
C ASN A 103 9.01 -0.11 13.91
N GLY A 104 9.94 0.46 13.15
CA GLY A 104 10.09 0.21 11.72
C GLY A 104 10.25 -1.27 11.36
N ASP A 105 11.13 -1.99 12.04
CA ASP A 105 11.34 -3.42 11.80
C ASP A 105 10.07 -4.23 12.05
N LYS A 106 9.31 -3.87 13.08
CA LYS A 106 8.03 -4.50 13.39
C LYS A 106 6.99 -4.23 12.30
N LEU A 107 6.85 -2.98 11.86
CA LEU A 107 5.91 -2.60 10.78
C LEU A 107 6.24 -3.33 9.47
N LEU A 108 7.53 -3.43 9.12
CA LEU A 108 7.97 -4.18 7.95
C LEU A 108 7.69 -5.69 8.08
N ALA A 109 7.93 -6.26 9.26
CA ALA A 109 7.62 -7.67 9.52
C ALA A 109 6.11 -7.94 9.49
N GLU A 110 5.29 -7.05 10.04
CA GLU A 110 3.83 -7.14 9.99
C GLU A 110 3.32 -7.10 8.55
N ARG A 111 3.81 -6.15 7.73
CA ARG A 111 3.46 -6.09 6.30
C ARG A 111 3.82 -7.39 5.58
N ARG A 112 5.04 -7.89 5.75
CA ARG A 112 5.48 -9.15 5.14
C ARG A 112 4.60 -10.32 5.57
N GLY A 113 4.39 -10.46 6.88
CA GLY A 113 3.56 -11.53 7.44
C GLY A 113 2.12 -11.48 6.94
N ARG A 114 1.53 -10.28 6.80
CA ARG A 114 0.19 -10.11 6.22
C ARG A 114 0.14 -10.58 4.77
N MET A 115 1.06 -10.15 3.93
CA MET A 115 1.11 -10.54 2.51
C MET A 115 1.31 -12.05 2.34
N GLU A 116 2.24 -12.65 3.09
CA GLU A 116 2.46 -14.10 3.09
C GLU A 116 1.22 -14.86 3.54
N ASN A 117 0.52 -14.35 4.57
CA ASN A 117 -0.71 -14.95 5.06
C ASN A 117 -1.85 -14.89 4.02
N ILE A 118 -1.99 -13.77 3.31
CA ILE A 118 -2.96 -13.63 2.22
C ILE A 118 -2.67 -14.68 1.14
N ILE A 119 -1.43 -14.76 0.65
CA ILE A 119 -1.04 -15.72 -0.38
C ILE A 119 -1.34 -17.16 0.06
N LYS A 120 -1.02 -17.48 1.32
CA LYS A 120 -1.17 -18.84 1.85
C LYS A 120 -2.63 -19.24 2.06
N ASN A 121 -3.47 -18.32 2.53
CA ASN A 121 -4.81 -18.65 3.04
C ASN A 121 -5.93 -18.31 2.06
N THR A 122 -5.72 -17.37 1.13
CA THR A 122 -6.77 -16.92 0.21
C THR A 122 -6.68 -17.52 -1.19
N ASN A 123 -5.63 -18.28 -1.49
CA ASN A 123 -5.48 -18.97 -2.78
C ASN A 123 -5.37 -20.49 -2.60
N PRO A 124 -6.50 -21.20 -2.37
CA PRO A 124 -6.50 -22.65 -2.18
C PRO A 124 -6.30 -23.42 -3.50
N VAL A 125 -6.40 -22.76 -4.66
CA VAL A 125 -6.31 -23.42 -5.96
C VAL A 125 -4.85 -23.66 -6.30
N LYS A 126 -4.51 -24.94 -6.51
CA LYS A 126 -3.23 -25.36 -7.08
C LYS A 126 -3.49 -26.17 -8.34
N SER A 127 -2.80 -25.81 -9.38
CA SER A 127 -2.88 -26.47 -10.68
C SER A 127 -1.57 -27.19 -11.03
N ASN A 128 -1.55 -27.90 -12.15
CA ASN A 128 -0.32 -28.40 -12.73
C ASN A 128 0.38 -27.38 -13.65
N LEU A 129 -0.10 -26.13 -13.65
CA LEU A 129 0.41 -25.02 -14.45
C LEU A 129 0.97 -23.93 -13.53
N PRO A 130 2.30 -23.89 -13.29
CA PRO A 130 2.92 -22.94 -12.36
C PRO A 130 2.61 -21.47 -12.68
N GLU A 131 2.49 -21.13 -13.97
CA GLU A 131 2.17 -19.76 -14.40
C GLU A 131 0.73 -19.36 -14.03
N LEU A 132 -0.22 -20.30 -14.07
CA LEU A 132 -1.59 -20.08 -13.62
C LEU A 132 -1.62 -19.86 -12.10
N ASP A 133 -0.91 -20.69 -11.33
CA ASP A 133 -0.82 -20.55 -9.88
C ASP A 133 -0.25 -19.19 -9.49
N LYS A 134 0.80 -18.75 -10.20
CA LYS A 134 1.39 -17.42 -10.01
C LYS A 134 0.40 -16.30 -10.36
N ALA A 135 -0.33 -16.42 -11.47
CA ALA A 135 -1.35 -15.44 -11.86
C ALA A 135 -2.47 -15.33 -10.80
N LEU A 136 -2.94 -16.45 -10.25
CA LEU A 136 -3.95 -16.47 -9.19
C LEU A 136 -3.44 -15.81 -7.90
N GLN A 137 -2.18 -16.02 -7.53
CA GLN A 137 -1.57 -15.31 -6.40
C GLN A 137 -1.58 -13.79 -6.61
N TRP A 138 -1.18 -13.34 -7.80
CA TRP A 138 -1.21 -11.90 -8.13
C TRP A 138 -2.62 -11.32 -8.12
N LEU A 139 -3.60 -12.02 -8.66
CA LEU A 139 -5.00 -11.59 -8.60
C LEU A 139 -5.49 -11.43 -7.16
N THR A 140 -5.14 -12.38 -6.28
CA THR A 140 -5.49 -12.33 -4.86
C THR A 140 -4.90 -11.08 -4.18
N LEU A 141 -3.63 -10.79 -4.45
CA LEU A 141 -2.96 -9.61 -3.91
C LEU A 141 -3.54 -8.31 -4.46
N THR A 142 -3.83 -8.27 -5.76
CA THR A 142 -4.47 -7.11 -6.39
C THR A 142 -5.85 -6.84 -5.79
N MET A 143 -6.63 -7.89 -5.52
CA MET A 143 -7.93 -7.75 -4.86
C MET A 143 -7.80 -7.21 -3.43
N ASP A 144 -6.80 -7.67 -2.67
CA ASP A 144 -6.53 -7.16 -1.33
C ASP A 144 -6.16 -5.66 -1.34
N GLU A 145 -5.35 -5.23 -2.31
CA GLU A 145 -4.98 -3.81 -2.46
C GLU A 145 -6.16 -2.90 -2.83
N LEU A 146 -7.23 -3.44 -3.42
CA LEU A 146 -8.45 -2.69 -3.71
C LEU A 146 -9.39 -2.59 -2.49
N ILE A 147 -9.18 -3.41 -1.46
CA ILE A 147 -9.93 -3.36 -0.21
C ILE A 147 -9.27 -2.32 0.69
N THR A 148 -9.93 -1.19 0.89
CA THR A 148 -9.37 -0.03 1.60
C THR A 148 -10.30 0.45 2.70
N GLU A 149 -9.82 1.40 3.50
CA GLU A 149 -10.56 2.02 4.59
C GLU A 149 -10.41 3.55 4.52
N GLN A 150 -11.33 4.20 3.82
CA GLN A 150 -11.39 5.67 3.73
C GLN A 150 -12.49 6.24 4.63
N GLN A 151 -13.75 5.96 4.31
CA GLN A 151 -14.94 6.32 5.08
C GLN A 151 -15.67 5.05 5.54
N GLY A 152 -14.94 4.17 6.23
CA GLY A 152 -15.27 2.78 6.47
C GLY A 152 -14.66 1.84 5.42
N LYS A 153 -14.87 0.54 5.61
CA LYS A 153 -14.33 -0.50 4.74
C LYS A 153 -15.09 -0.56 3.42
N GLY A 154 -14.33 -0.63 2.32
CA GLY A 154 -14.91 -0.74 0.99
C GLY A 154 -13.95 -1.32 -0.03
N ILE A 155 -14.42 -1.54 -1.25
CA ILE A 155 -13.61 -1.98 -2.40
C ILE A 155 -13.63 -0.85 -3.42
N TYR A 156 -12.46 -0.38 -3.83
CA TYR A 156 -12.34 0.58 -4.93
C TYR A 156 -12.86 -0.02 -6.23
N ALA A 157 -13.51 0.80 -7.04
CA ALA A 157 -13.98 0.39 -8.37
C ALA A 157 -12.81 0.09 -9.32
N GLY A 158 -11.67 0.76 -9.15
CA GLY A 158 -10.45 0.47 -9.89
C GLY A 158 -9.37 1.52 -9.70
N LEU A 159 -8.13 1.09 -9.60
CA LEU A 159 -6.97 1.97 -9.51
C LEU A 159 -6.33 2.19 -10.89
N PRO A 160 -5.72 3.36 -11.14
CA PRO A 160 -5.65 4.53 -10.27
C PRO A 160 -6.81 5.54 -10.43
N TRP A 161 -7.70 5.35 -11.41
CA TRP A 161 -8.67 6.38 -11.83
C TRP A 161 -9.97 6.36 -11.03
N PHE A 162 -10.38 5.18 -10.50
CA PHE A 162 -11.65 4.96 -9.81
C PHE A 162 -11.42 4.59 -8.35
N ASN A 163 -10.70 5.47 -7.64
CA ASN A 163 -10.31 5.32 -6.24
C ASN A 163 -11.43 5.76 -5.26
N GLU A 164 -12.65 5.46 -5.60
CA GLU A 164 -13.84 5.73 -4.82
C GLU A 164 -14.68 4.45 -4.65
N TYR A 165 -15.59 4.46 -3.68
CA TYR A 165 -16.52 3.36 -3.45
C TYR A 165 -17.79 3.55 -4.27
N TRP A 166 -17.95 2.70 -5.27
CA TRP A 166 -19.16 2.62 -6.09
C TRP A 166 -19.95 1.39 -5.67
N GLY A 167 -21.15 1.60 -5.08
CA GLY A 167 -21.93 0.51 -4.49
C GLY A 167 -22.19 -0.65 -5.44
N ARG A 168 -22.54 -0.37 -6.72
CA ARG A 168 -22.77 -1.41 -7.72
C ARG A 168 -21.52 -2.25 -7.96
N ASP A 169 -20.40 -1.59 -8.22
CA ASP A 169 -19.13 -2.25 -8.54
C ASP A 169 -18.64 -3.09 -7.34
N MET A 170 -18.72 -2.51 -6.17
CA MET A 170 -18.33 -3.15 -4.92
C MET A 170 -19.17 -4.40 -4.63
N PHE A 171 -20.51 -4.32 -4.73
CA PHE A 171 -21.37 -5.46 -4.43
C PHE A 171 -21.32 -6.55 -5.48
N ILE A 172 -21.09 -6.21 -6.75
CA ILE A 172 -20.86 -7.20 -7.82
C ILE A 172 -19.52 -7.90 -7.64
N ALA A 173 -18.48 -7.16 -7.24
CA ALA A 173 -17.15 -7.73 -7.01
C ALA A 173 -17.05 -8.56 -5.73
N MET A 174 -17.82 -8.23 -4.70
CA MET A 174 -17.72 -8.81 -3.34
C MET A 174 -17.73 -10.35 -3.29
N PRO A 175 -18.58 -11.08 -4.02
CA PRO A 175 -18.54 -12.55 -4.02
C PRO A 175 -17.17 -13.12 -4.41
N GLY A 176 -16.54 -12.57 -5.43
CA GLY A 176 -15.21 -12.99 -5.87
C GLY A 176 -14.08 -12.41 -5.02
N ALA A 177 -14.20 -11.17 -4.58
CA ALA A 177 -13.16 -10.47 -3.87
C ALA A 177 -12.99 -10.95 -2.41
N THR A 178 -14.11 -11.23 -1.71
CA THR A 178 -14.07 -11.51 -0.29
C THR A 178 -14.69 -12.85 0.12
N LEU A 179 -15.82 -13.27 -0.49
CA LEU A 179 -16.49 -14.52 -0.07
C LEU A 179 -15.74 -15.76 -0.54
N VAL A 180 -15.39 -15.84 -1.83
CA VAL A 180 -14.66 -17.00 -2.39
C VAL A 180 -13.25 -17.10 -1.80
N THR A 181 -12.65 -15.98 -1.44
CA THR A 181 -11.32 -15.90 -0.82
C THR A 181 -11.34 -16.14 0.69
N GLY A 182 -12.53 -16.37 1.31
CA GLY A 182 -12.68 -16.63 2.74
C GLY A 182 -12.53 -15.40 3.63
N GLN A 183 -12.51 -14.19 3.08
CA GLN A 183 -12.37 -12.92 3.82
C GLN A 183 -13.75 -12.43 4.32
N PHE A 184 -14.46 -13.28 5.08
CA PHE A 184 -15.82 -13.01 5.54
C PHE A 184 -15.94 -11.79 6.46
N ASP A 185 -14.90 -11.48 7.21
CA ASP A 185 -14.92 -10.33 8.11
C ASP A 185 -14.89 -9.03 7.30
N TYR A 186 -14.12 -8.94 6.22
CA TYR A 186 -14.19 -7.80 5.31
C TYR A 186 -15.58 -7.64 4.69
N THR A 187 -16.21 -8.74 4.27
CA THR A 187 -17.60 -8.70 3.77
C THR A 187 -18.55 -8.08 4.78
N LYS A 188 -18.47 -8.52 6.06
CA LYS A 188 -19.32 -7.99 7.14
C LYS A 188 -19.08 -6.50 7.40
N GLU A 189 -17.81 -6.10 7.43
CA GLU A 189 -17.44 -4.69 7.64
C GLU A 189 -17.96 -3.81 6.52
N ILE A 190 -17.74 -4.20 5.26
CA ILE A 190 -18.23 -3.48 4.07
C ILE A 190 -19.74 -3.34 4.12
N LEU A 191 -20.49 -4.42 4.39
CA LEU A 191 -21.95 -4.37 4.47
C LEU A 191 -22.43 -3.46 5.59
N LYS A 192 -21.79 -3.52 6.77
CA LYS A 192 -22.12 -2.64 7.91
C LYS A 192 -21.86 -1.18 7.58
N ASP A 193 -20.71 -0.88 7.01
CA ASP A 193 -20.34 0.50 6.70
C ASP A 193 -21.27 1.08 5.62
N PHE A 194 -21.54 0.31 4.57
CA PHE A 194 -22.42 0.76 3.51
C PHE A 194 -23.88 0.91 3.98
N SER A 195 -24.34 0.08 4.91
CA SER A 195 -25.70 0.18 5.49
C SER A 195 -25.96 1.51 6.22
N LYS A 196 -24.91 2.22 6.62
CA LYS A 196 -25.03 3.54 7.27
C LYS A 196 -25.59 4.60 6.31
N PHE A 197 -25.44 4.42 5.01
CA PHE A 197 -25.96 5.31 3.96
C PHE A 197 -27.42 5.02 3.60
N GLN A 198 -28.04 4.00 4.21
CA GLN A 198 -29.45 3.68 3.96
C GLN A 198 -30.37 4.83 4.36
N ASP A 199 -31.24 5.25 3.43
CA ASP A 199 -32.31 6.17 3.73
C ASP A 199 -33.34 5.51 4.66
N ARG A 200 -33.38 5.97 5.90
CA ARG A 200 -34.27 5.45 6.94
C ARG A 200 -35.47 6.35 7.23
N ASN A 201 -35.64 7.43 6.46
CA ASN A 201 -36.77 8.32 6.62
C ASN A 201 -38.04 7.65 6.03
N PRO A 202 -39.04 7.28 6.85
CA PRO A 202 -40.24 6.58 6.38
C PRO A 202 -41.11 7.44 5.44
N ASN A 203 -40.89 8.76 5.42
CA ASN A 203 -41.60 9.68 4.52
C ASN A 203 -40.83 9.97 3.21
N SER A 204 -39.68 9.40 3.05
CA SER A 204 -38.86 9.56 1.84
C SER A 204 -39.32 8.59 0.75
N PRO A 205 -39.42 9.02 -0.52
CA PRO A 205 -39.69 8.12 -1.64
C PRO A 205 -38.58 7.10 -1.88
N THR A 206 -37.43 7.32 -1.26
CA THR A 206 -36.23 6.44 -1.31
C THR A 206 -35.98 5.66 -0.03
N CYS A 207 -36.96 5.66 0.90
CA CYS A 207 -36.83 4.92 2.15
C CYS A 207 -36.44 3.45 1.92
N GLY A 208 -35.43 2.99 2.62
CA GLY A 208 -34.87 1.64 2.49
C GLY A 208 -33.79 1.49 1.41
N ARG A 209 -33.56 2.49 0.57
CA ARG A 209 -32.49 2.46 -0.43
C ARG A 209 -31.13 2.93 0.16
N ILE A 210 -30.09 2.46 -0.46
CA ILE A 210 -28.72 2.91 -0.24
C ILE A 210 -28.26 3.61 -1.51
#